data_b4dfa95e6f70cf81875e872240f7b3ec
#
_entry.id   b4dfa95e6f70cf81875e872240f7b3ec
#
_cell.length_a   1.000
_cell.length_b   1.000
_cell.length_c   1.000
_cell.angle_alpha   90.00
_cell.angle_beta   90.00
_cell.angle_gamma   90.00
#
_symmetry.space_group_name_H-M   'P 1'
#
loop_
_entity.id
_entity.type
_entity.pdbx_description
1 polymer ?
#
loop_
_entity_poly.entity_id
_entity_poly.type
_entity_poly.pdbx_seq_one_letter_code
_entity_poly.pdbx_strand_id
1 'polypeptide(L)'
;MLKKTCVSAWLCALFAMTASQFAMTASQAAETKWVASWASSPLEGKIVIPGIPPDKIPPSPILRGTVRYRLPLNQGGARLMLRITNEANKLPLTVGAVTVAIADAGLSARSASIRTVTFGGRSSVTLPGGTPALSDPVDLSTKSADAVLVSIFLPNDTECPLGQRGIQAVTIDGRDATQMPILEGAAPTIGRTLVSAILVASGPDAKTIVALGDSITDGAVTDTPDVRGWPGHLALRLMRSRAQVHFAVANEGIGGNRVLSDVIGLSALARFDRDVSSLPNVTHVILLEGINDIGFSRLPDNTNPAPPIEAGTLIGAYRQIIGRAHLRGIKVVGGTLGPFQGAMYYSEAGEQIRQSVNDWIRSGGEFDAVVDFDRALRDPGEPHKLAAAYDSGDHLHPSDAGYKAMSDAIELSMFSGSR
;
A
#
# COMPACT_ATOMS: atom_id res chain seq x y z
N MET A 1 27.02 38.20 72.29
CA MET A 1 28.22 37.70 71.63
C MET A 1 28.12 36.21 71.38
N LEU A 2 28.39 35.80 70.18
CA LEU A 2 28.57 34.43 69.68
C LEU A 2 27.47 33.38 69.92
N LYS A 3 26.79 32.98 68.85
CA LYS A 3 26.73 31.66 68.21
C LYS A 3 25.67 31.65 67.12
N LYS A 4 26.05 32.02 65.93
CA LYS A 4 25.34 31.68 64.69
C LYS A 4 26.41 31.24 63.70
N THR A 5 26.56 29.93 63.49
CA THR A 5 27.12 29.33 62.29
C THR A 5 27.09 27.79 62.44
N CYS A 6 26.72 27.10 61.41
CA CYS A 6 26.69 25.64 61.16
C CYS A 6 25.30 24.99 61.16
N VAL A 7 24.41 25.40 60.24
CA VAL A 7 23.31 24.53 59.79
C VAL A 7 23.13 24.53 58.28
N SER A 8 23.88 25.35 57.53
CA SER A 8 23.65 25.52 56.06
C SER A 8 24.45 24.55 55.17
N ALA A 9 25.37 23.71 55.70
CA ALA A 9 26.21 22.86 54.86
C ALA A 9 25.69 21.44 54.63
N TRP A 10 24.71 21.00 55.40
CA TRP A 10 24.19 19.61 55.32
C TRP A 10 22.94 19.45 54.43
N LEU A 11 22.25 20.51 54.09
CA LEU A 11 21.08 20.43 53.16
C LEU A 11 21.45 20.45 51.67
N CYS A 12 22.61 20.97 51.29
CA CYS A 12 23.04 20.98 49.90
C CYS A 12 23.61 19.63 49.41
N ALA A 13 24.10 18.80 50.31
CA ALA A 13 24.68 17.51 49.93
C ALA A 13 23.64 16.39 49.71
N LEU A 14 22.44 16.51 50.32
CA LEU A 14 21.35 15.54 50.11
C LEU A 14 20.55 15.82 48.81
N PHE A 15 20.51 17.06 48.30
CA PHE A 15 19.83 17.37 47.06
C PHE A 15 20.67 17.05 45.81
N ALA A 16 21.99 16.97 45.91
CA ALA A 16 22.87 16.61 44.80
C ALA A 16 22.94 15.11 44.52
N MET A 17 22.68 14.25 45.52
CA MET A 17 22.70 12.78 45.36
C MET A 17 21.38 12.23 44.80
N THR A 18 20.25 12.91 44.96
CA THR A 18 18.96 12.47 44.38
C THR A 18 18.78 12.87 42.93
N ALA A 19 19.45 13.93 42.46
CA ALA A 19 19.41 14.37 41.07
C ALA A 19 20.26 13.48 40.13
N SER A 20 21.34 12.88 40.64
CA SER A 20 22.18 11.99 39.82
C SER A 20 21.66 10.56 39.70
N GLN A 21 20.76 10.10 40.58
CA GLN A 21 20.14 8.77 40.49
C GLN A 21 18.89 8.77 39.58
N PHE A 22 18.25 9.92 39.33
CA PHE A 22 17.17 10.03 38.36
C PHE A 22 17.65 10.21 36.92
N ALA A 23 18.91 10.55 36.70
CA ALA A 23 19.49 10.73 35.37
C ALA A 23 20.04 9.44 34.74
N MET A 24 20.09 8.32 35.46
CA MET A 24 20.70 7.07 34.95
C MET A 24 19.73 5.96 34.58
N THR A 25 18.43 6.20 34.50
CA THR A 25 17.47 5.19 34.03
C THR A 25 16.55 5.66 32.89
N ALA A 26 16.87 6.73 32.21
CA ALA A 26 16.43 6.89 30.84
C ALA A 26 17.36 6.03 29.95
N SER A 27 17.26 4.71 30.07
CA SER A 27 17.59 3.85 28.94
C SER A 27 16.77 4.43 27.79
N GLN A 28 17.43 5.03 26.80
CA GLN A 28 16.82 5.37 25.54
C GLN A 28 16.26 4.06 24.98
N ALA A 29 15.02 3.75 25.32
CA ALA A 29 14.28 2.76 24.59
C ALA A 29 14.33 3.27 23.14
N ALA A 30 15.04 2.56 22.27
CA ALA A 30 15.22 2.96 20.89
C ALA A 30 13.85 3.33 20.35
N GLU A 31 13.71 4.56 19.85
CA GLU A 31 12.42 5.11 19.44
C GLU A 31 11.78 4.20 18.40
N THR A 32 10.71 3.55 18.77
CA THR A 32 10.01 2.62 17.88
C THR A 32 9.37 3.41 16.72
N LYS A 33 9.70 3.07 15.50
CA LYS A 33 9.11 3.67 14.30
C LYS A 33 7.95 2.82 13.79
N TRP A 34 6.85 3.47 13.46
CA TRP A 34 5.75 2.84 12.73
C TRP A 34 6.05 2.85 11.24
N VAL A 35 5.81 1.73 10.56
CA VAL A 35 5.93 1.59 9.10
C VAL A 35 4.73 0.84 8.55
N ALA A 36 4.37 1.11 7.29
CA ALA A 36 3.27 0.43 6.62
C ALA A 36 3.76 -0.91 6.05
N SER A 37 3.56 -1.97 6.81
CA SER A 37 3.99 -3.32 6.44
C SER A 37 3.10 -3.97 5.38
N TRP A 38 1.89 -3.50 5.25
CA TRP A 38 0.93 -3.83 4.20
C TRP A 38 0.05 -2.63 3.95
N ALA A 39 -0.30 -2.36 2.68
CA ALA A 39 -1.23 -1.31 2.32
C ALA A 39 -2.03 -1.66 1.06
N SER A 40 -3.16 -1.01 0.89
CA SER A 40 -4.05 -1.11 -0.27
C SER A 40 -4.89 0.15 -0.37
N SER A 41 -4.78 0.83 -1.50
CA SER A 41 -5.53 2.06 -1.77
C SER A 41 -7.04 1.82 -1.75
N PRO A 42 -7.83 2.64 -1.04
CA PRO A 42 -9.29 2.57 -1.03
C PRO A 42 -9.88 2.80 -2.42
N LEU A 43 -10.91 2.00 -2.76
CA LEU A 43 -11.60 2.06 -4.04
C LEU A 43 -13.11 2.14 -3.81
N GLU A 44 -13.82 2.82 -4.70
CA GLU A 44 -15.30 2.90 -4.66
C GLU A 44 -15.95 1.54 -4.94
N GLY A 45 -17.16 1.33 -4.40
CA GLY A 45 -17.94 0.12 -4.62
C GLY A 45 -18.32 -0.06 -6.09
N LYS A 46 -18.73 1.02 -6.75
CA LYS A 46 -19.07 1.02 -8.17
C LYS A 46 -17.91 1.54 -8.99
N ILE A 47 -17.42 0.71 -9.89
CA ILE A 47 -16.39 1.10 -10.85
C ILE A 47 -16.98 1.20 -12.26
N VAL A 48 -16.47 2.14 -13.04
CA VAL A 48 -16.71 2.22 -14.49
C VAL A 48 -15.41 1.83 -15.16
N ILE A 49 -15.45 0.78 -15.99
CA ILE A 49 -14.28 0.36 -16.77
C ILE A 49 -14.47 0.85 -18.19
N PRO A 50 -13.65 1.78 -18.69
CA PRO A 50 -13.77 2.26 -20.05
C PRO A 50 -13.75 1.12 -21.07
N GLY A 51 -14.65 1.16 -22.07
CA GLY A 51 -14.77 0.11 -23.07
C GLY A 51 -15.52 -1.15 -22.62
N ILE A 52 -15.89 -1.28 -21.34
CA ILE A 52 -16.69 -2.39 -20.85
C ILE A 52 -18.11 -1.92 -20.51
N PRO A 53 -19.16 -2.51 -21.12
CA PRO A 53 -20.53 -2.18 -20.80
C PRO A 53 -20.84 -2.40 -19.30
N PRO A 54 -21.60 -1.50 -18.65
CA PRO A 54 -21.86 -1.59 -17.19
C PRO A 54 -22.50 -2.91 -16.75
N ASP A 55 -23.31 -3.55 -17.61
CA ASP A 55 -23.93 -4.86 -17.35
C ASP A 55 -22.94 -6.03 -17.37
N LYS A 56 -21.73 -5.82 -17.86
CA LYS A 56 -20.62 -6.79 -17.84
C LYS A 56 -19.68 -6.63 -16.64
N ILE A 57 -19.85 -5.56 -15.87
CA ILE A 57 -19.09 -5.36 -14.63
C ILE A 57 -19.84 -6.04 -13.49
N PRO A 58 -19.23 -6.97 -12.75
CA PRO A 58 -19.88 -7.61 -11.61
C PRO A 58 -20.34 -6.55 -10.59
N PRO A 59 -21.50 -6.75 -9.95
CA PRO A 59 -21.92 -5.86 -8.87
C PRO A 59 -20.96 -5.99 -7.68
N SER A 60 -20.83 -4.91 -6.93
CA SER A 60 -20.11 -4.92 -5.67
C SER A 60 -20.72 -5.93 -4.70
N PRO A 61 -19.92 -6.75 -4.02
CA PRO A 61 -20.45 -7.68 -3.03
C PRO A 61 -21.05 -6.91 -1.84
N ILE A 62 -22.21 -7.38 -1.37
CA ILE A 62 -22.81 -6.92 -0.12
C ILE A 62 -22.48 -7.96 0.95
N LEU A 63 -21.77 -7.54 1.97
CA LEU A 63 -21.34 -8.41 3.07
C LEU A 63 -22.10 -8.06 4.35
N ARG A 64 -22.49 -9.07 5.10
CA ARG A 64 -23.02 -8.99 6.45
C ARG A 64 -22.51 -10.19 7.25
N GLY A 65 -22.12 -9.99 8.50
CA GLY A 65 -21.49 -11.04 9.31
C GLY A 65 -19.99 -10.85 9.40
N THR A 66 -19.23 -11.93 9.47
CA THR A 66 -17.77 -11.84 9.61
C THR A 66 -17.08 -12.06 8.28
N VAL A 67 -16.25 -11.09 7.89
CA VAL A 67 -15.27 -11.23 6.80
C VAL A 67 -13.88 -11.38 7.38
N ARG A 68 -13.10 -12.33 6.86
CA ARG A 68 -11.71 -12.55 7.24
C ARG A 68 -10.79 -12.42 6.05
N TYR A 69 -9.81 -11.56 6.16
CA TYR A 69 -8.76 -11.34 5.17
C TYR A 69 -7.45 -11.94 5.65
N ARG A 70 -6.66 -12.50 4.72
CA ARG A 70 -5.27 -12.90 4.94
C ARG A 70 -4.35 -11.89 4.26
N LEU A 71 -3.57 -11.17 5.06
CA LEU A 71 -2.76 -10.06 4.62
C LEU A 71 -1.29 -10.32 4.96
N PRO A 72 -0.41 -10.52 3.95
CA PRO A 72 1.00 -10.83 4.18
C PRO A 72 1.76 -9.57 4.61
N LEU A 73 2.59 -9.69 5.65
CA LEU A 73 3.45 -8.62 6.11
C LEU A 73 4.84 -8.71 5.45
N ASN A 74 5.36 -7.58 5.03
CA ASN A 74 6.74 -7.52 4.53
C ASN A 74 7.73 -6.99 5.58
N GLN A 75 7.25 -6.44 6.70
CA GLN A 75 8.05 -6.02 7.85
C GLN A 75 7.35 -6.47 9.13
N GLY A 76 8.12 -7.02 10.08
CA GLY A 76 7.61 -7.38 11.42
C GLY A 76 7.75 -6.24 12.42
N GLY A 77 7.10 -6.43 13.58
CA GLY A 77 7.18 -5.48 14.69
C GLY A 77 6.61 -6.05 15.98
N ALA A 78 6.84 -5.36 17.11
CA ALA A 78 6.35 -5.78 18.43
C ALA A 78 4.84 -5.55 18.61
N ARG A 79 4.28 -4.56 17.92
CA ARG A 79 2.86 -4.17 17.93
C ARG A 79 2.40 -3.84 16.53
N LEU A 80 1.10 -3.89 16.32
CA LEU A 80 0.50 -3.44 15.08
C LEU A 80 -0.70 -2.51 15.30
N MET A 81 -1.06 -1.73 14.29
CA MET A 81 -2.31 -0.99 14.16
C MET A 81 -2.94 -1.28 12.81
N LEU A 82 -4.26 -1.25 12.76
CA LEU A 82 -5.04 -1.32 11.53
C LEU A 82 -5.57 0.05 11.16
N ARG A 83 -5.53 0.37 9.87
CA ARG A 83 -6.32 1.46 9.30
C ARG A 83 -7.51 0.85 8.57
N ILE A 84 -8.70 0.97 9.17
CA ILE A 84 -9.96 0.58 8.52
C ILE A 84 -10.42 1.75 7.66
N THR A 85 -10.90 1.45 6.46
CA THR A 85 -11.27 2.50 5.51
C THR A 85 -12.75 2.49 5.17
N ASN A 86 -13.32 3.69 5.10
CA ASN A 86 -14.59 4.03 4.46
C ASN A 86 -14.42 5.23 3.52
N GLU A 87 -13.16 5.50 3.10
CA GLU A 87 -12.75 6.72 2.40
C GLU A 87 -13.32 6.83 1.00
N ALA A 88 -13.63 5.69 0.36
CA ALA A 88 -14.21 5.67 -0.97
C ALA A 88 -15.75 5.60 -0.97
N ASN A 89 -16.39 5.37 0.17
CA ASN A 89 -17.83 5.25 0.29
C ASN A 89 -18.48 6.54 0.79
N LYS A 90 -19.76 6.75 0.44
CA LYS A 90 -20.56 7.90 0.88
C LYS A 90 -21.41 7.62 2.12
N LEU A 91 -21.75 6.35 2.36
CA LEU A 91 -22.58 5.92 3.47
C LEU A 91 -21.71 5.55 4.69
N PRO A 92 -22.24 5.68 5.91
CA PRO A 92 -21.52 5.24 7.11
C PRO A 92 -21.23 3.73 7.07
N LEU A 93 -20.04 3.33 7.52
CA LEU A 93 -19.63 1.96 7.75
C LEU A 93 -19.66 1.65 9.24
N THR A 94 -20.47 0.71 9.68
CA THR A 94 -20.47 0.20 11.07
C THR A 94 -19.67 -1.08 11.16
N VAL A 95 -18.63 -1.06 11.98
CA VAL A 95 -17.79 -2.21 12.34
C VAL A 95 -18.15 -2.61 13.77
N GLY A 96 -18.71 -3.81 13.95
CA GLY A 96 -19.17 -4.29 15.26
C GLY A 96 -18.04 -4.87 16.12
N ALA A 97 -17.12 -5.58 15.49
CA ALA A 97 -15.93 -6.13 16.14
C ALA A 97 -14.80 -6.33 15.13
N VAL A 98 -13.55 -6.27 15.60
CA VAL A 98 -12.36 -6.59 14.82
C VAL A 98 -11.41 -7.44 15.65
N THR A 99 -10.84 -8.48 15.04
CA THR A 99 -9.70 -9.20 15.61
C THR A 99 -8.56 -9.31 14.61
N VAL A 100 -7.35 -9.44 15.15
CA VAL A 100 -6.15 -9.78 14.39
C VAL A 100 -5.54 -11.06 14.96
N ALA A 101 -4.93 -11.86 14.11
CA ALA A 101 -4.21 -13.07 14.50
C ALA A 101 -3.10 -13.38 13.49
N ILE A 102 -2.09 -14.14 13.92
CA ILE A 102 -1.12 -14.71 12.99
C ILE A 102 -1.78 -15.90 12.29
N ALA A 103 -1.67 -15.97 10.98
CA ALA A 103 -2.13 -17.11 10.20
C ALA A 103 -1.30 -18.36 10.56
N ASP A 104 -1.98 -19.49 10.68
CA ASP A 104 -1.33 -20.81 10.81
C ASP A 104 -1.23 -21.47 9.43
N ALA A 105 -2.37 -21.82 8.86
CA ALA A 105 -2.47 -22.34 7.49
C ALA A 105 -3.66 -21.66 6.77
N GLY A 106 -3.41 -21.10 5.60
CA GLY A 106 -4.45 -20.42 4.82
C GLY A 106 -5.15 -19.32 5.63
N LEU A 107 -6.45 -19.50 5.87
CA LEU A 107 -7.31 -18.58 6.62
C LEU A 107 -7.60 -19.05 8.06
N SER A 108 -6.88 -20.06 8.57
CA SER A 108 -6.92 -20.50 9.94
C SER A 108 -5.99 -19.68 10.83
N ALA A 109 -6.48 -19.21 11.96
CA ALA A 109 -5.72 -18.42 12.93
C ALA A 109 -4.99 -19.31 13.93
N ARG A 110 -3.77 -18.94 14.29
CA ARG A 110 -3.10 -19.46 15.47
C ARG A 110 -3.85 -18.98 16.72
N SER A 111 -4.62 -19.85 17.37
CA SER A 111 -5.57 -19.50 18.44
C SER A 111 -4.97 -18.61 19.53
N ALA A 112 -3.75 -18.92 20.00
CA ALA A 112 -3.07 -18.14 21.05
C ALA A 112 -2.68 -16.71 20.61
N SER A 113 -2.74 -16.41 19.31
CA SER A 113 -2.37 -15.10 18.75
C SER A 113 -3.57 -14.18 18.50
N ILE A 114 -4.81 -14.65 18.70
CA ILE A 114 -6.00 -13.82 18.47
C ILE A 114 -6.02 -12.65 19.45
N ARG A 115 -6.14 -11.44 18.92
CA ARG A 115 -6.23 -10.19 19.71
C ARG A 115 -7.42 -9.38 19.24
N THR A 116 -8.19 -8.85 20.20
CA THR A 116 -9.23 -7.86 19.90
C THR A 116 -8.59 -6.53 19.53
N VAL A 117 -9.13 -5.91 18.49
CA VAL A 117 -8.74 -4.57 18.05
C VAL A 117 -9.76 -3.56 18.60
N THR A 118 -9.27 -2.43 19.11
CA THR A 118 -10.12 -1.36 19.63
C THR A 118 -9.86 -0.04 18.91
N PHE A 119 -10.79 0.89 19.06
CA PHE A 119 -10.77 2.24 18.49
C PHE A 119 -11.12 3.24 19.61
N GLY A 120 -10.09 3.87 20.19
CA GLY A 120 -10.25 4.69 21.40
C GLY A 120 -10.81 3.90 22.59
N GLY A 121 -10.33 2.66 22.77
CA GLY A 121 -10.76 1.72 23.81
C GLY A 121 -12.11 1.03 23.55
N ARG A 122 -12.79 1.28 22.44
CA ARG A 122 -14.07 0.64 22.08
C ARG A 122 -13.85 -0.47 21.07
N SER A 123 -14.57 -1.59 21.22
CA SER A 123 -14.49 -2.74 20.29
C SER A 123 -15.24 -2.52 18.97
N SER A 124 -16.11 -1.51 18.91
CA SER A 124 -16.89 -1.16 17.72
C SER A 124 -16.63 0.28 17.30
N VAL A 125 -16.80 0.57 16.01
CA VAL A 125 -16.68 1.93 15.46
C VAL A 125 -17.63 2.11 14.30
N THR A 126 -18.20 3.31 14.16
CA THR A 126 -18.92 3.72 12.96
C THR A 126 -18.15 4.85 12.29
N LEU A 127 -17.71 4.58 11.06
CA LEU A 127 -16.98 5.53 10.23
C LEU A 127 -17.96 6.27 9.32
N PRO A 128 -18.01 7.60 9.37
CA PRO A 128 -18.70 8.37 8.34
C PRO A 128 -18.17 8.06 6.94
N GLY A 129 -18.99 8.30 5.91
CA GLY A 129 -18.51 8.23 4.53
C GLY A 129 -17.33 9.16 4.29
N GLY A 130 -16.34 8.73 3.53
CA GLY A 130 -15.13 9.51 3.21
C GLY A 130 -14.06 9.50 4.30
N THR A 131 -14.18 8.67 5.36
CA THR A 131 -13.22 8.70 6.48
C THR A 131 -12.57 7.34 6.77
N PRO A 132 -11.30 7.32 7.22
CA PRO A 132 -10.69 6.14 7.83
C PRO A 132 -10.85 6.15 9.35
N ALA A 133 -10.55 5.00 9.98
CA ALA A 133 -10.27 4.89 11.41
C ALA A 133 -8.95 4.16 11.64
N LEU A 134 -8.10 4.73 12.48
CA LEU A 134 -6.90 4.05 12.97
C LEU A 134 -7.24 3.37 14.30
N SER A 135 -6.87 2.10 14.42
CA SER A 135 -7.07 1.35 15.66
C SER A 135 -6.10 1.80 16.77
N ASP A 136 -6.42 1.45 17.99
CA ASP A 136 -5.43 1.46 19.07
C ASP A 136 -4.32 0.46 18.76
N PRO A 137 -3.09 0.65 19.29
CA PRO A 137 -2.01 -0.32 19.15
C PRO A 137 -2.35 -1.67 19.78
N VAL A 138 -2.13 -2.75 19.03
CA VAL A 138 -2.37 -4.13 19.47
C VAL A 138 -1.05 -4.81 19.78
N ASP A 139 -0.93 -5.39 20.98
CA ASP A 139 0.24 -6.17 21.39
C ASP A 139 0.21 -7.55 20.71
N LEU A 140 0.73 -7.59 19.50
CA LEU A 140 0.91 -8.78 18.67
C LEU A 140 2.27 -8.70 17.97
N SER A 141 3.23 -9.45 18.48
CA SER A 141 4.55 -9.53 17.86
C SER A 141 4.46 -10.32 16.55
N THR A 142 4.98 -9.73 15.49
CA THR A 142 5.00 -10.29 14.13
C THR A 142 6.41 -10.29 13.57
N LYS A 143 6.65 -11.15 12.59
CA LYS A 143 7.90 -11.24 11.82
C LYS A 143 7.63 -10.82 10.38
N SER A 144 8.69 -10.44 9.67
CA SER A 144 8.63 -10.31 8.20
C SER A 144 8.23 -11.66 7.59
N ALA A 145 7.39 -11.62 6.57
CA ALA A 145 6.75 -12.76 5.93
C ALA A 145 5.68 -13.51 6.77
N ASP A 146 5.35 -13.07 7.99
CA ASP A 146 4.11 -13.53 8.61
C ASP A 146 2.91 -13.05 7.79
N ALA A 147 1.83 -13.84 7.77
CA ALA A 147 0.53 -13.34 7.34
C ALA A 147 -0.34 -13.05 8.56
N VAL A 148 -0.99 -11.90 8.56
CA VAL A 148 -1.97 -11.52 9.58
C VAL A 148 -3.38 -11.77 9.04
N LEU A 149 -4.18 -12.47 9.83
CA LEU A 149 -5.62 -12.58 9.61
C LEU A 149 -6.30 -11.39 10.28
N VAL A 150 -7.07 -10.65 9.50
CA VAL A 150 -7.95 -9.59 10.01
C VAL A 150 -9.38 -10.04 9.85
N SER A 151 -10.10 -10.25 10.95
CA SER A 151 -11.51 -10.61 10.95
C SER A 151 -12.34 -9.41 11.38
N ILE A 152 -13.32 -9.02 10.56
CA ILE A 152 -14.18 -7.85 10.78
C ILE A 152 -15.64 -8.34 10.82
N PHE A 153 -16.36 -8.01 11.88
CA PHE A 153 -17.81 -8.23 11.96
C PHE A 153 -18.56 -7.00 11.46
N LEU A 154 -19.40 -7.22 10.47
CA LEU A 154 -20.30 -6.25 9.85
C LEU A 154 -21.73 -6.55 10.30
N PRO A 155 -22.31 -5.77 11.23
CA PRO A 155 -23.66 -6.03 11.74
C PRO A 155 -24.75 -5.71 10.72
N ASN A 156 -24.46 -4.88 9.73
CA ASN A 156 -25.38 -4.40 8.69
C ASN A 156 -24.89 -4.81 7.31
N ASP A 157 -25.80 -4.84 6.35
CA ASP A 157 -25.46 -4.99 4.94
C ASP A 157 -24.48 -3.88 4.54
N THR A 158 -23.33 -4.29 4.04
CA THR A 158 -22.22 -3.39 3.71
C THR A 158 -21.78 -3.67 2.27
N GLU A 159 -21.92 -2.66 1.42
CA GLU A 159 -21.35 -2.72 0.06
C GLU A 159 -19.83 -2.62 0.16
N CYS A 160 -19.15 -3.67 -0.30
CA CYS A 160 -17.70 -3.71 -0.33
C CYS A 160 -17.20 -3.42 -1.75
N PRO A 161 -16.10 -2.67 -1.91
CA PRO A 161 -15.53 -2.43 -3.24
C PRO A 161 -15.20 -3.73 -3.97
N LEU A 162 -15.28 -3.72 -5.30
CA LEU A 162 -14.83 -4.84 -6.13
C LEU A 162 -13.34 -5.12 -5.90
N GLY A 163 -13.00 -6.41 -5.92
CA GLY A 163 -11.81 -6.94 -5.34
C GLY A 163 -10.50 -6.55 -5.99
N GLN A 164 -9.52 -6.50 -5.17
CA GLN A 164 -8.11 -6.65 -5.51
C GLN A 164 -7.84 -8.13 -5.73
N ARG A 165 -7.45 -8.53 -6.93
CA ARG A 165 -7.09 -9.94 -7.21
C ARG A 165 -5.97 -10.39 -6.26
N GLY A 166 -6.02 -11.63 -5.80
CA GLY A 166 -4.97 -12.23 -4.97
C GLY A 166 -5.08 -11.98 -3.46
N ILE A 167 -6.02 -11.16 -2.96
CA ILE A 167 -6.32 -11.14 -1.52
C ILE A 167 -7.20 -12.35 -1.20
N GLN A 168 -6.70 -13.21 -0.31
CA GLN A 168 -7.49 -14.33 0.19
C GLN A 168 -8.48 -13.80 1.24
N ALA A 169 -9.77 -14.04 1.01
CA ALA A 169 -10.82 -13.64 1.93
C ALA A 169 -11.95 -14.67 1.95
N VAL A 170 -12.56 -14.82 3.13
CA VAL A 170 -13.77 -15.63 3.32
C VAL A 170 -14.78 -14.83 4.13
N THR A 171 -16.06 -15.18 3.96
CA THR A 171 -17.14 -14.58 4.73
C THR A 171 -18.04 -15.63 5.33
N ILE A 172 -18.62 -15.33 6.49
CA ILE A 172 -19.69 -16.10 7.12
C ILE A 172 -20.83 -15.15 7.45
N ASP A 173 -22.01 -15.44 6.92
CA ASP A 173 -23.15 -14.54 7.00
C ASP A 173 -23.75 -14.45 8.41
N GLY A 174 -24.22 -13.27 8.75
CA GLY A 174 -25.14 -12.93 9.83
C GLY A 174 -24.61 -13.06 11.25
N ARG A 175 -23.39 -13.55 11.51
CA ARG A 175 -22.87 -13.73 12.87
C ARG A 175 -21.48 -13.16 13.10
N ASP A 176 -21.23 -12.75 14.33
CA ASP A 176 -19.86 -12.45 14.80
C ASP A 176 -19.11 -13.77 15.09
N ALA A 177 -18.13 -14.05 14.24
CA ALA A 177 -17.20 -15.17 14.37
C ALA A 177 -15.74 -14.69 14.43
N THR A 178 -15.51 -13.42 14.77
CA THR A 178 -14.16 -12.81 14.76
C THR A 178 -13.19 -13.52 15.69
N GLN A 179 -13.67 -14.06 16.81
CA GLN A 179 -12.85 -14.79 17.78
C GLN A 179 -12.59 -16.26 17.40
N MET A 180 -13.21 -16.78 16.35
CA MET A 180 -13.05 -18.18 15.98
C MET A 180 -11.71 -18.40 15.24
N PRO A 181 -10.88 -19.36 15.64
CA PRO A 181 -9.64 -19.69 14.94
C PRO A 181 -9.90 -20.14 13.49
N ILE A 182 -10.93 -20.96 13.30
CA ILE A 182 -11.37 -21.47 12.01
C ILE A 182 -12.80 -20.98 11.76
N LEU A 183 -13.07 -20.45 10.57
CA LEU A 183 -14.41 -20.07 10.15
C LEU A 183 -15.04 -21.24 9.38
N GLU A 184 -15.59 -22.21 10.14
CA GLU A 184 -16.26 -23.35 9.52
C GLU A 184 -17.51 -22.90 8.74
N GLY A 185 -17.64 -23.42 7.51
CA GLY A 185 -18.74 -23.06 6.61
C GLY A 185 -18.62 -21.69 5.95
N ALA A 186 -17.48 -21.00 6.11
CA ALA A 186 -17.26 -19.74 5.42
C ALA A 186 -17.09 -19.95 3.91
N ALA A 187 -17.64 -19.03 3.13
CA ALA A 187 -17.51 -19.00 1.68
C ALA A 187 -16.41 -18.04 1.23
N PRO A 188 -15.68 -18.35 0.16
CA PRO A 188 -14.77 -17.37 -0.45
C PRO A 188 -15.52 -16.10 -0.85
N THR A 189 -14.89 -14.95 -0.66
CA THR A 189 -15.43 -13.67 -1.12
C THR A 189 -14.40 -12.94 -2.00
N ILE A 190 -14.92 -12.18 -2.94
CA ILE A 190 -14.16 -11.37 -3.89
C ILE A 190 -14.42 -9.89 -3.59
N GLY A 191 -13.85 -9.35 -2.58
CA GLY A 191 -14.03 -7.93 -2.29
C GLY A 191 -12.66 -7.29 -2.03
N ARG A 192 -12.55 -5.99 -2.32
CA ARG A 192 -11.42 -5.23 -1.84
C ARG A 192 -11.51 -5.17 -0.32
N THR A 193 -10.38 -5.24 0.36
CA THR A 193 -10.37 -5.22 1.82
C THR A 193 -10.88 -3.87 2.37
N LEU A 194 -11.58 -3.94 3.50
CA LEU A 194 -11.93 -2.78 4.33
C LEU A 194 -10.72 -2.27 5.16
N VAL A 195 -9.58 -2.96 5.08
CA VAL A 195 -8.31 -2.53 5.67
C VAL A 195 -7.52 -1.81 4.60
N SER A 196 -7.10 -0.57 4.84
CA SER A 196 -6.23 0.17 3.92
C SER A 196 -4.76 0.12 4.31
N ALA A 197 -4.43 -0.17 5.59
CA ALA A 197 -3.06 -0.40 5.99
C ALA A 197 -2.95 -1.28 7.24
N ILE A 198 -1.85 -2.02 7.33
CA ILE A 198 -1.33 -2.61 8.57
C ILE A 198 -0.01 -1.92 8.89
N LEU A 199 -0.02 -1.18 9.98
CA LEU A 199 1.18 -0.53 10.50
C LEU A 199 1.82 -1.41 11.56
N VAL A 200 3.15 -1.52 11.55
CA VAL A 200 3.89 -2.26 12.57
C VAL A 200 4.91 -1.36 13.27
N ALA A 201 5.03 -1.54 14.58
CA ALA A 201 6.02 -0.88 15.41
C ALA A 201 7.36 -1.62 15.28
N SER A 202 8.22 -1.14 14.40
CA SER A 202 9.50 -1.76 14.06
C SER A 202 10.69 -1.02 14.69
N GLY A 203 11.91 -1.36 14.29
CA GLY A 203 13.12 -0.72 14.79
C GLY A 203 13.25 0.77 14.44
N PRO A 204 14.21 1.48 15.07
CA PRO A 204 14.37 2.95 14.91
C PRO A 204 14.71 3.37 13.47
N ASP A 205 15.34 2.49 12.71
CA ASP A 205 15.77 2.76 11.33
C ASP A 205 14.78 2.25 10.28
N ALA A 206 13.61 1.73 10.72
CA ALA A 206 12.60 1.24 9.79
C ALA A 206 11.95 2.39 8.99
N LYS A 207 11.77 2.17 7.69
CA LYS A 207 11.25 3.14 6.72
C LYS A 207 10.19 2.51 5.85
N THR A 208 9.34 3.33 5.23
CA THR A 208 8.35 2.89 4.25
C THR A 208 8.73 3.37 2.85
N ILE A 209 8.67 2.46 1.88
CA ILE A 209 8.65 2.75 0.45
C ILE A 209 7.21 2.57 -0.01
N VAL A 210 6.67 3.53 -0.74
CA VAL A 210 5.33 3.42 -1.35
C VAL A 210 5.47 3.12 -2.83
N ALA A 211 4.79 2.10 -3.32
CA ALA A 211 4.61 1.82 -4.73
C ALA A 211 3.28 2.42 -5.17
N LEU A 212 3.31 3.56 -5.86
CA LEU A 212 2.14 4.27 -6.36
C LEU A 212 1.98 3.99 -7.85
N GLY A 213 0.81 3.47 -8.25
CA GLY A 213 0.61 3.11 -9.66
C GLY A 213 -0.75 2.47 -9.94
N ASP A 214 -0.85 1.89 -11.12
CA ASP A 214 -2.04 1.24 -11.68
C ASP A 214 -2.07 -0.29 -11.43
N SER A 215 -2.70 -1.05 -12.35
CA SER A 215 -2.81 -2.50 -12.30
C SER A 215 -1.46 -3.22 -12.31
N ILE A 216 -0.46 -2.64 -12.97
CA ILE A 216 0.89 -3.21 -13.03
C ILE A 216 1.56 -3.13 -11.66
N THR A 217 1.30 -2.06 -10.91
CA THR A 217 1.75 -1.90 -9.52
C THR A 217 0.89 -2.71 -8.55
N ASP A 218 -0.44 -2.72 -8.73
CA ASP A 218 -1.36 -3.54 -7.94
C ASP A 218 -1.02 -5.04 -8.01
N GLY A 219 -0.41 -5.48 -9.11
CA GLY A 219 -0.07 -6.88 -9.36
C GLY A 219 -1.22 -7.66 -9.97
N ALA A 220 -1.91 -7.07 -10.94
CA ALA A 220 -2.92 -7.76 -11.75
C ALA A 220 -2.33 -9.03 -12.37
N VAL A 221 -3.13 -10.09 -12.47
CA VAL A 221 -2.77 -11.42 -12.98
C VAL A 221 -1.63 -12.14 -12.24
N THR A 222 -1.31 -11.72 -11.01
CA THR A 222 -0.38 -12.45 -10.14
C THR A 222 -1.04 -13.73 -9.63
N ASP A 223 -0.34 -14.87 -9.77
CA ASP A 223 -0.80 -16.18 -9.28
C ASP A 223 -0.35 -16.47 -7.84
N THR A 224 0.61 -15.72 -7.32
CA THR A 224 1.18 -15.90 -5.99
C THR A 224 0.59 -14.90 -4.99
N PRO A 225 -0.41 -15.29 -4.15
CA PRO A 225 -1.15 -14.35 -3.29
C PRO A 225 -0.28 -13.55 -2.30
N ASP A 226 0.79 -14.16 -1.80
CA ASP A 226 1.67 -13.54 -0.80
C ASP A 226 2.77 -12.64 -1.42
N VAL A 227 2.93 -12.68 -2.76
CA VAL A 227 3.96 -11.91 -3.48
C VAL A 227 3.29 -11.20 -4.66
N ARG A 228 2.61 -10.10 -4.38
CA ARG A 228 1.83 -9.39 -5.39
C ARG A 228 2.68 -8.42 -6.21
N GLY A 229 2.72 -8.68 -7.54
CA GLY A 229 3.36 -7.80 -8.49
C GLY A 229 4.84 -7.50 -8.16
N TRP A 230 5.41 -6.53 -8.83
CA TRP A 230 6.79 -6.10 -8.57
C TRP A 230 7.02 -5.55 -7.14
N PRO A 231 6.03 -4.88 -6.46
CA PRO A 231 6.25 -4.43 -5.09
C PRO A 231 6.42 -5.58 -4.10
N GLY A 232 5.70 -6.69 -4.28
CA GLY A 232 5.87 -7.89 -3.48
C GLY A 232 7.25 -8.53 -3.67
N HIS A 233 7.73 -8.63 -4.91
CA HIS A 233 9.09 -9.11 -5.19
C HIS A 233 10.16 -8.16 -4.62
N LEU A 234 9.97 -6.83 -4.69
CA LEU A 234 10.86 -5.86 -4.07
C LEU A 234 10.93 -6.06 -2.54
N ALA A 235 9.77 -6.25 -1.90
CA ALA A 235 9.70 -6.53 -0.48
C ALA A 235 10.51 -7.78 -0.10
N LEU A 236 10.38 -8.86 -0.87
CA LEU A 236 11.18 -10.10 -0.65
C LEU A 236 12.68 -9.85 -0.80
N ARG A 237 13.11 -9.04 -1.77
CA ARG A 237 14.53 -8.70 -1.96
C ARG A 237 15.05 -7.86 -0.80
N LEU A 238 14.28 -6.89 -0.34
CA LEU A 238 14.64 -6.05 0.81
C LEU A 238 14.72 -6.87 2.10
N MET A 239 13.79 -7.80 2.34
CA MET A 239 13.84 -8.71 3.49
C MET A 239 15.09 -9.61 3.50
N ARG A 240 15.57 -10.01 2.32
CA ARG A 240 16.77 -10.85 2.17
C ARG A 240 18.06 -10.05 2.18
N SER A 241 17.99 -8.73 2.00
CA SER A 241 19.15 -7.88 2.03
C SER A 241 19.73 -7.80 3.44
N ARG A 242 21.08 -7.72 3.54
CA ARG A 242 21.78 -7.53 4.81
C ARG A 242 21.92 -6.04 5.16
N ALA A 243 21.10 -5.17 4.58
CA ALA A 243 21.13 -3.74 4.85
C ALA A 243 20.78 -3.45 6.32
N GLN A 244 21.44 -2.45 6.91
CA GLN A 244 21.13 -2.00 8.27
C GLN A 244 19.77 -1.33 8.38
N VAL A 245 19.25 -0.79 7.26
CA VAL A 245 17.95 -0.13 7.19
C VAL A 245 16.89 -1.13 6.72
N HIS A 246 15.81 -1.24 7.47
CA HIS A 246 14.69 -2.11 7.16
C HIS A 246 13.59 -1.32 6.46
N PHE A 247 13.24 -1.73 5.24
CA PHE A 247 12.19 -1.08 4.46
C PHE A 247 10.94 -1.95 4.41
N ALA A 248 9.81 -1.35 4.78
CA ALA A 248 8.49 -1.84 4.42
C ALA A 248 8.12 -1.33 3.02
N VAL A 249 7.35 -2.12 2.25
CA VAL A 249 6.84 -1.74 0.94
C VAL A 249 5.31 -1.71 1.00
N ALA A 250 4.74 -0.51 0.86
CA ALA A 250 3.31 -0.29 0.79
C ALA A 250 2.87 -0.28 -0.69
N ASN A 251 2.00 -1.21 -1.08
CA ASN A 251 1.47 -1.27 -2.45
C ASN A 251 0.17 -0.48 -2.54
N GLU A 252 0.23 0.69 -3.17
CA GLU A 252 -0.89 1.59 -3.42
C GLU A 252 -1.29 1.60 -4.91
N GLY A 253 -1.16 0.45 -5.58
CA GLY A 253 -1.65 0.25 -6.94
C GLY A 253 -3.18 0.14 -7.00
N ILE A 254 -3.78 0.63 -8.07
CA ILE A 254 -5.21 0.50 -8.39
C ILE A 254 -5.35 0.06 -9.85
N GLY A 255 -6.01 -1.08 -10.09
CA GLY A 255 -6.26 -1.55 -11.47
C GLY A 255 -7.01 -0.50 -12.30
N GLY A 256 -6.47 -0.14 -13.48
CA GLY A 256 -7.08 0.85 -14.37
C GLY A 256 -6.93 2.32 -13.96
N ASN A 257 -6.17 2.61 -12.89
CA ASN A 257 -5.99 3.97 -12.40
C ASN A 257 -5.24 4.86 -13.40
N ARG A 258 -5.40 6.16 -13.24
CA ARG A 258 -4.82 7.21 -14.07
C ARG A 258 -4.14 8.28 -13.22
N VAL A 259 -3.23 9.01 -13.82
CA VAL A 259 -2.59 10.17 -13.19
C VAL A 259 -3.57 11.34 -13.08
N LEU A 260 -4.35 11.58 -14.16
CA LEU A 260 -5.05 12.84 -14.42
C LEU A 260 -6.55 12.81 -14.14
N SER A 261 -7.19 11.65 -14.10
CA SER A 261 -8.66 11.57 -14.03
C SER A 261 -9.17 10.46 -13.13
N ASP A 262 -10.24 10.78 -12.38
CA ASP A 262 -10.93 9.88 -11.47
C ASP A 262 -11.90 8.97 -12.24
N VAL A 263 -11.42 7.85 -12.76
CA VAL A 263 -12.26 6.88 -13.49
C VAL A 263 -12.39 5.58 -12.70
N ILE A 264 -11.26 4.93 -12.41
CA ILE A 264 -11.22 3.79 -11.51
C ILE A 264 -10.42 4.23 -10.28
N GLY A 265 -11.14 4.59 -9.24
CA GLY A 265 -10.60 5.28 -8.08
C GLY A 265 -10.19 6.71 -8.36
N LEU A 266 -9.75 7.43 -7.33
CA LEU A 266 -9.19 8.77 -7.47
C LEU A 266 -7.90 8.73 -8.28
N SER A 267 -7.67 9.76 -9.09
CA SER A 267 -6.43 9.93 -9.84
C SER A 267 -5.20 9.96 -8.93
N ALA A 268 -4.04 9.56 -9.43
CA ALA A 268 -2.80 9.59 -8.63
C ALA A 268 -2.52 10.97 -8.06
N LEU A 269 -2.83 12.04 -8.81
CA LEU A 269 -2.77 13.41 -8.32
C LEU A 269 -3.69 13.66 -7.11
N ALA A 270 -4.94 13.17 -7.16
CA ALA A 270 -5.91 13.39 -6.09
C ALA A 270 -5.60 12.55 -4.84
N ARG A 271 -5.17 11.28 -5.02
CA ARG A 271 -4.96 10.33 -3.93
C ARG A 271 -3.55 10.36 -3.30
N PHE A 272 -2.62 11.14 -3.84
CA PHE A 272 -1.22 11.16 -3.39
C PHE A 272 -1.08 11.38 -1.88
N ASP A 273 -1.78 12.36 -1.31
CA ASP A 273 -1.66 12.63 0.14
C ASP A 273 -2.27 11.53 0.98
N ARG A 274 -3.38 10.94 0.55
CA ARG A 274 -4.03 9.81 1.21
C ARG A 274 -3.17 8.56 1.20
N ASP A 275 -2.59 8.22 0.04
CA ASP A 275 -1.96 6.92 -0.19
C ASP A 275 -0.44 6.97 0.06
N VAL A 276 0.18 8.15 0.02
CA VAL A 276 1.62 8.31 0.25
C VAL A 276 1.89 9.07 1.54
N SER A 277 1.44 10.34 1.63
CA SER A 277 1.84 11.24 2.72
C SER A 277 1.25 10.85 4.07
N SER A 278 0.11 10.17 4.10
CA SER A 278 -0.54 9.74 5.35
C SER A 278 0.08 8.49 5.97
N LEU A 279 0.88 7.74 5.23
CA LEU A 279 1.57 6.56 5.75
C LEU A 279 2.79 6.98 6.59
N PRO A 280 3.10 6.23 7.66
CA PRO A 280 4.19 6.59 8.54
C PRO A 280 5.56 6.29 7.92
N ASN A 281 6.52 7.14 8.23
CA ASN A 281 7.94 7.00 7.88
C ASN A 281 8.21 6.76 6.38
N VAL A 282 7.40 7.33 5.50
CA VAL A 282 7.64 7.27 4.05
C VAL A 282 8.89 8.07 3.72
N THR A 283 9.83 7.44 3.05
CA THR A 283 11.06 8.08 2.57
C THR A 283 11.20 8.07 1.07
N HIS A 284 10.52 7.13 0.40
CA HIS A 284 10.56 6.98 -1.05
C HIS A 284 9.17 6.63 -1.57
N VAL A 285 8.85 7.14 -2.74
CA VAL A 285 7.75 6.68 -3.57
C VAL A 285 8.30 6.23 -4.91
N ILE A 286 7.90 5.04 -5.38
CA ILE A 286 8.17 4.58 -6.74
C ILE A 286 6.89 4.82 -7.51
N LEU A 287 6.94 5.70 -8.50
CA LEU A 287 5.80 6.10 -9.32
C LEU A 287 5.85 5.36 -10.66
N LEU A 288 4.86 4.49 -10.89
CA LEU A 288 4.62 3.81 -12.17
C LEU A 288 3.14 3.93 -12.51
N GLU A 289 2.77 4.96 -13.22
CA GLU A 289 1.39 5.31 -13.54
C GLU A 289 1.35 6.06 -14.86
N GLY A 290 0.26 5.96 -15.64
CA GLY A 290 0.06 6.79 -16.85
C GLY A 290 -0.26 6.00 -18.11
N ILE A 291 -0.04 4.67 -18.14
CA ILE A 291 -0.36 3.86 -19.32
C ILE A 291 -1.88 3.88 -19.61
N ASN A 292 -2.72 3.95 -18.56
CA ASN A 292 -4.17 4.05 -18.70
C ASN A 292 -4.64 5.44 -19.14
N ASP A 293 -3.92 6.50 -18.78
CA ASP A 293 -4.17 7.83 -19.34
C ASP A 293 -3.95 7.82 -20.86
N ILE A 294 -2.88 7.18 -21.33
CA ILE A 294 -2.57 7.05 -22.74
C ILE A 294 -3.57 6.14 -23.46
N GLY A 295 -3.77 4.92 -22.97
CA GLY A 295 -4.57 3.90 -23.65
C GLY A 295 -6.04 4.25 -23.72
N PHE A 296 -6.66 4.55 -22.58
CA PHE A 296 -8.10 4.83 -22.53
C PHE A 296 -8.48 6.17 -23.19
N SER A 297 -7.58 7.16 -23.25
CA SER A 297 -7.86 8.43 -23.92
C SER A 297 -8.04 8.29 -25.44
N ARG A 298 -7.67 7.15 -25.99
CA ARG A 298 -7.68 6.85 -27.42
C ARG A 298 -8.74 5.83 -27.83
N LEU A 299 -9.54 5.35 -26.89
CA LEU A 299 -10.64 4.45 -27.24
C LEU A 299 -11.73 5.21 -28.00
N PRO A 300 -12.28 4.62 -29.08
CA PRO A 300 -13.18 5.31 -30.00
C PRO A 300 -14.62 5.47 -29.47
N ASP A 301 -14.92 5.12 -28.24
CA ASP A 301 -16.27 5.13 -27.73
C ASP A 301 -16.55 6.29 -26.75
N ASN A 302 -17.87 6.59 -26.59
CA ASN A 302 -18.37 7.66 -25.72
C ASN A 302 -18.22 7.39 -24.22
N THR A 303 -17.56 6.31 -23.82
CA THR A 303 -17.36 5.95 -22.40
C THR A 303 -16.19 6.68 -21.78
N ASN A 304 -15.37 7.35 -22.60
CA ASN A 304 -14.26 8.16 -22.12
C ASN A 304 -14.40 9.62 -22.59
N PRO A 305 -15.01 10.50 -21.77
CA PRO A 305 -15.20 11.89 -22.11
C PRO A 305 -13.91 12.73 -22.10
N ALA A 306 -12.79 12.18 -21.64
CA ALA A 306 -11.53 12.92 -21.60
C ALA A 306 -10.93 13.07 -23.01
N PRO A 307 -10.42 14.27 -23.38
CA PRO A 307 -9.72 14.45 -24.64
C PRO A 307 -8.44 13.59 -24.66
N PRO A 308 -7.95 13.23 -25.86
CA PRO A 308 -6.64 12.60 -25.99
C PRO A 308 -5.58 13.43 -25.27
N ILE A 309 -4.75 12.76 -24.46
CA ILE A 309 -3.68 13.44 -23.73
C ILE A 309 -2.43 13.58 -24.58
N GLU A 310 -1.58 14.51 -24.20
CA GLU A 310 -0.23 14.70 -24.73
C GLU A 310 0.81 14.37 -23.69
N ALA A 311 2.03 14.04 -24.12
CA ALA A 311 3.14 13.74 -23.20
C ALA A 311 3.39 14.87 -22.20
N GLY A 312 3.32 16.13 -22.66
CA GLY A 312 3.50 17.31 -21.81
C GLY A 312 2.51 17.40 -20.65
N THR A 313 1.27 16.94 -20.85
CA THR A 313 0.24 16.91 -19.79
C THR A 313 0.59 15.91 -18.67
N LEU A 314 1.02 14.69 -19.03
CA LEU A 314 1.48 13.70 -18.07
C LEU A 314 2.75 14.17 -17.34
N ILE A 315 3.71 14.72 -18.07
CA ILE A 315 4.95 15.26 -17.48
C ILE A 315 4.62 16.38 -16.47
N GLY A 316 3.68 17.26 -16.82
CA GLY A 316 3.20 18.30 -15.89
C GLY A 316 2.61 17.72 -14.60
N ALA A 317 1.86 16.64 -14.70
CA ALA A 317 1.28 15.95 -13.54
C ALA A 317 2.37 15.25 -12.67
N TYR A 318 3.34 14.61 -13.30
CA TYR A 318 4.47 14.02 -12.56
C TYR A 318 5.25 15.09 -11.78
N ARG A 319 5.48 16.27 -12.36
CA ARG A 319 6.11 17.41 -11.66
C ARG A 319 5.33 17.82 -10.42
N GLN A 320 3.99 17.80 -10.47
CA GLN A 320 3.16 18.08 -9.29
C GLN A 320 3.36 17.02 -8.19
N ILE A 321 3.39 15.74 -8.56
CA ILE A 321 3.66 14.65 -7.62
C ILE A 321 5.05 14.79 -7.01
N ILE A 322 6.08 15.01 -7.82
CA ILE A 322 7.47 15.21 -7.38
C ILE A 322 7.55 16.40 -6.41
N GLY A 323 7.01 17.56 -6.78
CA GLY A 323 7.03 18.74 -5.92
C GLY A 323 6.35 18.50 -4.56
N ARG A 324 5.18 17.85 -4.55
CA ARG A 324 4.45 17.51 -3.30
C ARG A 324 5.22 16.51 -2.43
N ALA A 325 5.87 15.52 -3.04
CA ALA A 325 6.73 14.57 -2.34
C ALA A 325 7.93 15.27 -1.69
N HIS A 326 8.63 16.12 -2.45
CA HIS A 326 9.80 16.86 -1.98
C HIS A 326 9.48 17.82 -0.82
N LEU A 327 8.29 18.45 -0.82
CA LEU A 327 7.81 19.25 0.32
C LEU A 327 7.69 18.44 1.63
N ARG A 328 7.62 17.12 1.53
CA ARG A 328 7.56 16.17 2.66
C ARG A 328 8.89 15.44 2.92
N GLY A 329 9.95 15.80 2.19
CA GLY A 329 11.23 15.09 2.25
C GLY A 329 11.20 13.67 1.69
N ILE A 330 10.19 13.35 0.87
CA ILE A 330 10.02 12.05 0.22
C ILE A 330 10.70 12.10 -1.16
N LYS A 331 11.59 11.15 -1.42
CA LYS A 331 12.23 10.99 -2.73
C LYS A 331 11.30 10.27 -3.70
N VAL A 332 11.33 10.67 -4.97
CA VAL A 332 10.51 10.08 -6.01
C VAL A 332 11.37 9.33 -7.02
N VAL A 333 11.13 8.03 -7.12
CA VAL A 333 11.75 7.16 -8.14
C VAL A 333 10.77 7.02 -9.30
N GLY A 334 11.16 7.46 -10.49
CA GLY A 334 10.36 7.34 -11.69
C GLY A 334 10.51 5.98 -12.36
N GLY A 335 9.41 5.26 -12.57
CA GLY A 335 9.36 4.05 -13.38
C GLY A 335 8.97 4.36 -14.82
N THR A 336 9.73 3.88 -15.82
CA THR A 336 9.32 4.01 -17.22
C THR A 336 8.13 3.11 -17.52
N LEU A 337 7.19 3.60 -18.34
CA LEU A 337 6.00 2.86 -18.76
C LEU A 337 6.40 1.68 -19.66
N GLY A 338 5.95 0.48 -19.33
CA GLY A 338 6.22 -0.73 -20.10
C GLY A 338 5.66 -0.68 -21.53
N PRO A 339 6.16 -1.53 -22.43
CA PRO A 339 5.61 -1.65 -23.77
C PRO A 339 4.21 -2.27 -23.73
N PHE A 340 3.34 -1.93 -24.71
CA PHE A 340 1.95 -2.36 -24.71
C PHE A 340 1.39 -2.65 -26.10
N GLN A 341 2.26 -2.86 -27.10
CA GLN A 341 1.81 -3.21 -28.46
C GLN A 341 1.12 -4.59 -28.44
N GLY A 342 -0.12 -4.60 -28.89
CA GLY A 342 -1.01 -5.75 -28.85
C GLY A 342 -2.10 -5.65 -27.79
N ALA A 343 -1.94 -4.77 -26.79
CA ALA A 343 -2.99 -4.49 -25.80
C ALA A 343 -4.26 -3.93 -26.44
N MET A 344 -5.40 -4.18 -25.80
CA MET A 344 -6.73 -3.80 -26.33
C MET A 344 -6.88 -2.31 -26.67
N TYR A 345 -6.13 -1.43 -26.05
CA TYR A 345 -6.17 0.02 -26.23
C TYR A 345 -4.88 0.58 -26.87
N TYR A 346 -4.07 -0.28 -27.46
CA TYR A 346 -2.88 0.17 -28.17
C TYR A 346 -3.21 1.07 -29.36
N SER A 347 -2.39 2.07 -29.57
CA SER A 347 -2.35 2.86 -30.80
C SER A 347 -0.94 3.39 -31.05
N GLU A 348 -0.58 3.59 -32.33
CA GLU A 348 0.73 4.17 -32.68
C GLU A 348 0.92 5.57 -32.05
N ALA A 349 -0.13 6.39 -32.01
CA ALA A 349 -0.06 7.69 -31.37
C ALA A 349 0.10 7.58 -29.83
N GLY A 350 -0.50 6.57 -29.21
CA GLY A 350 -0.28 6.26 -27.79
C GLY A 350 1.16 5.83 -27.52
N GLU A 351 1.72 5.02 -28.40
CA GLU A 351 3.11 4.59 -28.29
C GLU A 351 4.09 5.77 -28.40
N GLN A 352 3.86 6.71 -29.30
CA GLN A 352 4.67 7.93 -29.41
C GLN A 352 4.64 8.76 -28.10
N ILE A 353 3.46 8.85 -27.46
CA ILE A 353 3.32 9.53 -26.15
C ILE A 353 4.10 8.77 -25.10
N ARG A 354 3.94 7.43 -25.01
CA ARG A 354 4.66 6.59 -24.06
C ARG A 354 6.16 6.78 -24.19
N GLN A 355 6.68 6.76 -25.41
CA GLN A 355 8.10 6.96 -25.67
C GLN A 355 8.58 8.35 -25.23
N SER A 356 7.83 9.41 -25.59
CA SER A 356 8.16 10.77 -25.18
C SER A 356 8.18 10.95 -23.66
N VAL A 357 7.23 10.31 -22.95
CA VAL A 357 7.17 10.29 -21.48
C VAL A 357 8.36 9.52 -20.92
N ASN A 358 8.67 8.35 -21.47
CA ASN A 358 9.79 7.52 -21.02
C ASN A 358 11.15 8.21 -21.24
N ASP A 359 11.32 8.92 -22.36
CA ASP A 359 12.54 9.70 -22.63
C ASP A 359 12.72 10.81 -21.59
N TRP A 360 11.63 11.50 -21.23
CA TRP A 360 11.67 12.48 -20.16
C TRP A 360 11.96 11.84 -18.80
N ILE A 361 11.33 10.69 -18.46
CA ILE A 361 11.63 9.98 -17.21
C ILE A 361 13.12 9.64 -17.12
N ARG A 362 13.72 9.14 -18.22
CA ARG A 362 15.14 8.75 -18.27
C ARG A 362 16.12 9.92 -18.18
N SER A 363 15.80 11.02 -18.85
CA SER A 363 16.78 12.10 -19.13
C SER A 363 16.40 13.47 -18.58
N GLY A 364 15.15 13.65 -18.10
CA GLY A 364 14.67 14.96 -17.60
C GLY A 364 15.33 15.43 -16.31
N GLY A 365 15.92 14.52 -15.53
CA GLY A 365 16.66 14.85 -14.29
C GLY A 365 15.80 15.37 -13.15
N GLU A 366 14.46 15.20 -13.24
CA GLU A 366 13.54 15.72 -12.23
C GLU A 366 13.16 14.67 -11.16
N PHE A 367 13.34 13.37 -11.46
CA PHE A 367 13.22 12.29 -10.48
C PHE A 367 14.50 12.14 -9.68
N ASP A 368 14.41 11.74 -8.41
CA ASP A 368 15.58 11.46 -7.56
C ASP A 368 16.35 10.21 -8.02
N ALA A 369 15.65 9.26 -8.65
CA ALA A 369 16.20 8.09 -9.32
C ALA A 369 15.23 7.58 -10.37
N VAL A 370 15.70 6.71 -11.25
CA VAL A 370 14.89 6.12 -12.34
C VAL A 370 15.07 4.62 -12.36
N VAL A 371 13.95 3.89 -12.56
CA VAL A 371 13.94 2.47 -12.88
C VAL A 371 13.41 2.29 -14.30
N ASP A 372 14.21 1.69 -15.16
CA ASP A 372 13.82 1.47 -16.56
C ASP A 372 13.06 0.14 -16.71
N PHE A 373 11.78 0.15 -16.30
CA PHE A 373 10.89 -1.00 -16.45
C PHE A 373 10.60 -1.34 -17.91
N ASP A 374 10.55 -0.35 -18.79
CA ASP A 374 10.40 -0.56 -20.23
C ASP A 374 11.54 -1.44 -20.77
N ARG A 375 12.79 -1.10 -20.43
CA ARG A 375 13.95 -1.90 -20.84
C ARG A 375 13.95 -3.29 -20.21
N ALA A 376 13.48 -3.42 -18.98
CA ALA A 376 13.44 -4.70 -18.26
C ALA A 376 12.43 -5.69 -18.86
N LEU A 377 11.34 -5.17 -19.46
CA LEU A 377 10.20 -5.99 -19.92
C LEU A 377 10.13 -6.18 -21.42
N ARG A 378 10.71 -5.27 -22.22
CA ARG A 378 10.53 -5.27 -23.67
C ARG A 378 11.22 -6.43 -24.35
N ASP A 379 10.65 -6.89 -25.46
CA ASP A 379 11.27 -7.83 -26.35
C ASP A 379 12.49 -7.20 -27.05
N PRO A 380 13.66 -7.84 -27.08
CA PRO A 380 14.85 -7.27 -27.72
C PRO A 380 14.72 -7.06 -29.24
N GLY A 381 13.91 -7.86 -29.93
CA GLY A 381 13.69 -7.78 -31.37
C GLY A 381 12.51 -6.88 -31.75
N GLU A 382 11.52 -6.76 -30.85
CA GLU A 382 10.30 -5.96 -31.04
C GLU A 382 10.07 -5.05 -29.80
N PRO A 383 10.81 -3.94 -29.64
CA PRO A 383 10.87 -3.18 -28.38
C PRO A 383 9.57 -2.50 -27.95
N HIS A 384 8.54 -2.51 -28.79
CA HIS A 384 7.19 -2.03 -28.47
C HIS A 384 6.30 -3.10 -27.83
N LYS A 385 6.78 -4.36 -27.78
CA LYS A 385 6.09 -5.51 -27.19
C LYS A 385 6.75 -5.94 -25.88
N LEU A 386 5.94 -6.53 -25.00
CA LEU A 386 6.47 -7.32 -23.90
C LEU A 386 7.22 -8.54 -24.47
N ALA A 387 8.35 -8.91 -23.86
CA ALA A 387 8.99 -10.18 -24.16
C ALA A 387 8.02 -11.33 -23.81
N ALA A 388 7.93 -12.33 -24.66
CA ALA A 388 6.98 -13.45 -24.53
C ALA A 388 7.02 -14.13 -23.14
N ALA A 389 8.21 -14.21 -22.51
CA ALA A 389 8.35 -14.77 -21.16
C ALA A 389 7.77 -13.87 -20.05
N TYR A 390 7.56 -12.60 -20.33
CA TYR A 390 7.10 -11.61 -19.37
C TYR A 390 5.66 -11.16 -19.61
N ASP A 391 5.04 -11.58 -20.71
CA ASP A 391 3.67 -11.25 -21.07
C ASP A 391 2.69 -12.23 -20.38
N SER A 392 1.62 -11.71 -19.77
CA SER A 392 0.53 -12.53 -19.22
C SER A 392 -0.43 -13.07 -20.29
N GLY A 393 -0.26 -12.62 -21.54
CA GLY A 393 -1.10 -12.97 -22.68
C GLY A 393 -2.08 -11.88 -23.11
N ASP A 394 -2.13 -10.76 -22.40
CA ASP A 394 -2.96 -9.59 -22.75
C ASP A 394 -2.14 -8.42 -23.34
N HIS A 395 -0.84 -8.61 -23.47
CA HIS A 395 0.13 -7.68 -24.04
C HIS A 395 0.28 -6.35 -23.30
N LEU A 396 -0.13 -6.32 -22.03
CA LEU A 396 -0.09 -5.16 -21.15
C LEU A 396 0.46 -5.50 -19.77
N HIS A 397 -0.13 -6.52 -19.13
CA HIS A 397 0.25 -6.91 -17.77
C HIS A 397 1.39 -7.91 -17.78
N PRO A 398 2.42 -7.69 -16.95
CA PRO A 398 3.49 -8.68 -16.79
C PRO A 398 2.99 -10.00 -16.20
N SER A 399 3.57 -11.11 -16.61
CA SER A 399 3.49 -12.39 -15.91
C SER A 399 4.24 -12.32 -14.56
N ASP A 400 4.14 -13.35 -13.71
CA ASP A 400 4.92 -13.41 -12.46
C ASP A 400 6.44 -13.30 -12.73
N ALA A 401 6.93 -13.88 -13.84
CA ALA A 401 8.32 -13.72 -14.27
C ALA A 401 8.65 -12.27 -14.65
N GLY A 402 7.70 -11.59 -15.33
CA GLY A 402 7.83 -10.18 -15.67
C GLY A 402 7.84 -9.28 -14.42
N TYR A 403 6.96 -9.52 -13.46
CA TYR A 403 6.97 -8.79 -12.18
C TYR A 403 8.28 -8.99 -11.40
N LYS A 404 8.81 -10.21 -11.43
CA LYS A 404 10.13 -10.47 -10.86
C LYS A 404 11.22 -9.69 -11.60
N ALA A 405 11.22 -9.66 -12.93
CA ALA A 405 12.18 -8.89 -13.74
C ALA A 405 12.09 -7.38 -13.44
N MET A 406 10.89 -6.83 -13.29
CA MET A 406 10.69 -5.43 -12.85
C MET A 406 11.36 -5.18 -11.49
N SER A 407 11.10 -6.04 -10.52
CA SER A 407 11.72 -5.91 -9.20
C SER A 407 13.25 -6.00 -9.29
N ASP A 408 13.79 -6.94 -10.09
CA ASP A 408 15.23 -7.13 -10.25
C ASP A 408 15.92 -5.90 -10.89
N ALA A 409 15.20 -5.13 -11.70
CA ALA A 409 15.68 -3.88 -12.29
C ALA A 409 15.80 -2.73 -11.27
N ILE A 410 15.21 -2.86 -10.07
CA ILE A 410 15.32 -1.86 -9.01
C ILE A 410 16.64 -2.04 -8.28
N GLU A 411 17.54 -1.07 -8.40
CA GLU A 411 18.78 -1.03 -7.65
C GLU A 411 18.52 -0.68 -6.18
N LEU A 412 18.76 -1.63 -5.24
CA LEU A 412 18.48 -1.42 -3.82
C LEU A 412 19.30 -0.28 -3.20
N SER A 413 20.42 0.08 -3.81
CA SER A 413 21.24 1.23 -3.44
C SER A 413 20.53 2.57 -3.54
N MET A 414 19.47 2.69 -4.35
CA MET A 414 18.61 3.88 -4.43
C MET A 414 18.00 4.26 -3.07
N PHE A 415 17.77 3.28 -2.21
CA PHE A 415 17.17 3.49 -0.89
C PHE A 415 18.19 3.67 0.23
N SER A 416 19.46 3.30 -0.02
CA SER A 416 20.57 3.44 0.91
C SER A 416 21.28 4.77 0.69
N GLY A 417 20.58 5.87 0.69
CA GLY A 417 21.15 7.17 0.43
C GLY A 417 21.21 8.08 1.63
N SER A 418 22.39 8.55 1.85
CA SER A 418 22.91 9.77 2.52
C SER A 418 22.02 10.36 3.62
N ARG A 419 22.60 10.33 4.78
CA ARG A 419 22.29 11.10 5.99
C ARG A 419 22.18 12.58 5.71
#